data_b8be30500e3f7483d2b526075eecdf54
#
_entry.id   b8be30500e3f7483d2b526075eecdf54
#
_cell.length_a   1.000
_cell.length_b   1.000
_cell.length_c   1.000
_cell.angle_alpha   90.00
_cell.angle_beta   90.00
_cell.angle_gamma   90.00
#
_symmetry.space_group_name_H-M   'P 1'
#
loop_
_entity.id
_entity.type
_entity.pdbx_description
1 polymer ?
#
loop_
_entity_poly.entity_id
_entity_poly.type
_entity_poly.pdbx_seq_one_letter_code
_entity_poly.pdbx_strand_id
1 'polypeptide(L)'
;MTRRTLIGTVAVAATMQAQTRERRARRKEWRPKLGVLGKYTPANVEFTRAQGFTNMILSAGSRSELDPASMTEAQIEQVKTTLQKNNMHVSAFQITVNHIDPDPQKRAAINTHIVKAIELAGKLGVPYIGTASGKDSAKPLTEQVDEIVRVYNEKYFRACETNRVRILWEPWPEGPNVATSPVGFSALLKGFDNSPYVGLQYDPSHLVRQFMDPIETAREFVDNIYDVHLKDTEIFWPVLRAGGINPVNNAKWWSYRIPGMGSIDWREFFSILQSVGYDGAMSIEHEDPLYGASNNPGPDFSDDFKQGFIMAKRYLNQYVP
;
A
#
# COMPACT_ATOMS: atom_id res chain seq x y z
N MET A 1 -16.84 6.35 40.46
CA MET A 1 -16.89 6.70 39.03
C MET A 1 -17.37 8.13 38.88
N THR A 2 -16.55 9.02 38.37
CA THR A 2 -16.91 10.43 38.22
C THR A 2 -17.77 10.64 36.97
N ARG A 3 -18.67 11.65 36.98
CA ARG A 3 -19.54 12.01 35.83
C ARG A 3 -18.75 12.16 34.48
N ARG A 4 -17.49 12.56 34.52
CA ARG A 4 -16.61 12.64 33.33
C ARG A 4 -16.28 11.27 32.72
N THR A 5 -16.09 10.23 33.55
CA THR A 5 -15.80 8.85 33.06
C THR A 5 -17.02 8.24 32.37
N LEU A 6 -18.23 8.54 32.87
CA LEU A 6 -19.46 8.02 32.28
C LEU A 6 -19.76 8.65 30.90
N ILE A 7 -19.52 9.97 30.76
CA ILE A 7 -19.75 10.69 29.50
C ILE A 7 -18.76 10.24 28.42
N GLY A 8 -17.50 9.98 28.79
CA GLY A 8 -16.50 9.46 27.86
C GLY A 8 -16.86 8.05 27.35
N THR A 9 -17.32 7.16 28.23
CA THR A 9 -17.69 5.78 27.85
C THR A 9 -18.93 5.74 26.95
N VAL A 10 -19.90 6.60 27.19
CA VAL A 10 -21.13 6.69 26.36
C VAL A 10 -20.82 7.27 24.97
N ALA A 11 -19.94 8.28 24.89
CA ALA A 11 -19.53 8.86 23.60
C ALA A 11 -18.75 7.86 22.74
N VAL A 12 -17.82 7.09 23.32
CA VAL A 12 -17.07 6.04 22.62
C VAL A 12 -18.00 4.93 22.15
N ALA A 13 -18.93 4.47 22.99
CA ALA A 13 -19.89 3.43 22.61
C ALA A 13 -20.84 3.91 21.49
N ALA A 14 -21.28 5.18 21.50
CA ALA A 14 -22.11 5.76 20.44
C ALA A 14 -21.35 5.87 19.13
N THR A 15 -20.06 6.24 19.16
CA THR A 15 -19.20 6.32 17.98
C THR A 15 -18.95 4.92 17.40
N MET A 16 -18.68 3.92 18.21
CA MET A 16 -18.52 2.53 17.76
C MET A 16 -19.82 1.96 17.17
N GLN A 17 -20.98 2.25 17.76
CA GLN A 17 -22.26 1.84 17.19
C GLN A 17 -22.59 2.54 15.87
N ALA A 18 -22.26 3.81 15.73
CA ALA A 18 -22.42 4.55 14.48
C ALA A 18 -21.52 3.97 13.39
N GLN A 19 -20.24 3.72 13.68
CA GLN A 19 -19.31 3.06 12.77
C GLN A 19 -19.78 1.65 12.35
N THR A 20 -20.30 0.88 13.29
CA THR A 20 -20.84 -0.46 13.02
C THR A 20 -22.10 -0.41 12.14
N ARG A 21 -22.96 0.59 12.32
CA ARG A 21 -24.13 0.81 11.46
C ARG A 21 -23.73 1.25 10.04
N GLU A 22 -22.78 2.16 9.91
CA GLU A 22 -22.21 2.56 8.62
C GLU A 22 -21.57 1.37 7.90
N ARG A 23 -20.74 0.57 8.59
CA ARG A 23 -20.15 -0.65 8.02
C ARG A 23 -21.21 -1.65 7.55
N ARG A 24 -22.31 -1.86 8.30
CA ARG A 24 -23.43 -2.73 7.89
C ARG A 24 -24.19 -2.19 6.67
N ALA A 25 -24.34 -0.88 6.53
CA ALA A 25 -24.96 -0.26 5.37
C ALA A 25 -24.07 -0.42 4.12
N ARG A 26 -22.76 -0.26 4.26
CA ARG A 26 -21.77 -0.43 3.16
C ARG A 26 -21.67 -1.88 2.67
N ARG A 27 -21.94 -2.90 3.50
CA ARG A 27 -21.97 -4.31 3.09
C ARG A 27 -22.93 -4.61 1.93
N LYS A 28 -24.01 -3.85 1.78
CA LYS A 28 -25.01 -4.07 0.73
C LYS A 28 -24.57 -3.59 -0.65
N GLU A 29 -23.56 -2.71 -0.72
CA GLU A 29 -23.06 -2.10 -1.95
C GLU A 29 -21.53 -2.12 -2.01
N TRP A 30 -20.96 -3.31 -1.81
CA TRP A 30 -19.51 -3.45 -1.89
C TRP A 30 -19.01 -3.15 -3.31
N ARG A 31 -18.35 -2.01 -3.48
CA ARG A 31 -17.80 -1.52 -4.75
C ARG A 31 -16.43 -0.89 -4.54
N PRO A 32 -15.41 -1.71 -4.22
CA PRO A 32 -14.05 -1.20 -4.08
C PRO A 32 -13.55 -0.65 -5.42
N LYS A 33 -12.65 0.32 -5.36
CA LYS A 33 -12.01 0.87 -6.56
C LYS A 33 -10.92 -0.09 -7.03
N LEU A 34 -11.17 -0.80 -8.12
CA LEU A 34 -10.15 -1.66 -8.72
C LEU A 34 -9.20 -0.81 -9.56
N GLY A 35 -7.89 -1.01 -9.37
CA GLY A 35 -6.85 -0.21 -10.00
C GLY A 35 -5.60 -0.98 -10.36
N VAL A 36 -4.58 -0.21 -10.74
CA VAL A 36 -3.24 -0.70 -11.05
C VAL A 36 -2.18 0.19 -10.38
N LEU A 37 -1.03 -0.39 -10.03
CA LEU A 37 0.16 0.36 -9.63
C LEU A 37 1.05 0.58 -10.85
N GLY A 38 1.58 1.80 -11.01
CA GLY A 38 2.53 2.09 -12.08
C GLY A 38 3.04 3.53 -12.09
N LYS A 39 3.76 3.86 -13.15
CA LYS A 39 4.25 5.21 -13.40
C LYS A 39 3.15 6.08 -13.98
N TYR A 40 3.18 7.37 -13.66
CA TYR A 40 2.30 8.33 -14.30
C TYR A 40 2.79 8.63 -15.72
N THR A 41 1.95 8.34 -16.70
CA THR A 41 1.97 8.96 -18.04
C THR A 41 0.54 9.12 -18.52
N PRO A 42 0.21 10.07 -19.41
CA PRO A 42 -1.13 10.12 -20.01
C PRO A 42 -1.54 8.81 -20.67
N ALA A 43 -0.61 8.13 -21.35
CA ALA A 43 -0.86 6.84 -22.01
C ALA A 43 -1.23 5.73 -21.00
N ASN A 44 -0.54 5.65 -19.86
CA ASN A 44 -0.86 4.69 -18.81
C ASN A 44 -2.23 4.97 -18.18
N VAL A 45 -2.57 6.23 -17.94
CA VAL A 45 -3.89 6.63 -17.42
C VAL A 45 -5.01 6.25 -18.40
N GLU A 46 -4.82 6.55 -19.69
CA GLU A 46 -5.78 6.22 -20.75
C GLU A 46 -5.94 4.72 -20.92
N PHE A 47 -4.85 3.95 -20.94
CA PHE A 47 -4.90 2.49 -20.95
C PHE A 47 -5.68 1.95 -19.74
N THR A 48 -5.34 2.40 -18.54
CA THR A 48 -5.97 1.97 -17.29
C THR A 48 -7.48 2.20 -17.34
N ARG A 49 -7.89 3.40 -17.81
CA ARG A 49 -9.31 3.74 -17.98
C ARG A 49 -9.99 2.88 -19.04
N ALA A 50 -9.33 2.69 -20.19
CA ALA A 50 -9.87 1.88 -21.30
C ALA A 50 -10.12 0.42 -20.89
N GLN A 51 -9.31 -0.12 -19.96
CA GLN A 51 -9.54 -1.43 -19.39
C GLN A 51 -10.64 -1.45 -18.31
N GLY A 52 -11.26 -0.31 -17.99
CA GLY A 52 -12.33 -0.20 -17.01
C GLY A 52 -11.85 -0.22 -15.56
N PHE A 53 -10.59 0.06 -15.30
CA PHE A 53 -10.12 0.39 -13.97
C PHE A 53 -10.53 1.81 -13.58
N THR A 54 -10.67 2.07 -12.30
CA THR A 54 -11.09 3.37 -11.75
C THR A 54 -10.10 3.99 -10.81
N ASN A 55 -8.99 3.29 -10.53
CA ASN A 55 -7.95 3.73 -9.60
C ASN A 55 -6.55 3.48 -10.14
N MET A 56 -5.60 4.28 -9.66
CA MET A 56 -4.16 4.03 -9.79
C MET A 56 -3.46 4.26 -8.45
N ILE A 57 -2.40 3.51 -8.20
CA ILE A 57 -1.30 3.88 -7.31
C ILE A 57 -0.17 4.36 -8.23
N LEU A 58 0.38 5.53 -7.94
CA LEU A 58 1.38 6.15 -8.81
C LEU A 58 2.74 6.26 -8.10
N SER A 59 3.80 5.86 -8.79
CA SER A 59 5.16 6.07 -8.29
C SER A 59 5.48 7.57 -8.22
N ALA A 60 5.90 8.06 -7.05
CA ALA A 60 6.25 9.46 -6.81
C ALA A 60 7.61 9.61 -6.08
N GLY A 61 8.52 8.68 -6.32
CA GLY A 61 9.89 8.73 -5.80
C GLY A 61 10.75 9.79 -6.51
N SER A 62 11.94 10.00 -5.99
CA SER A 62 12.93 10.88 -6.62
C SER A 62 13.22 10.45 -8.06
N ARG A 63 13.21 11.40 -8.98
CA ARG A 63 13.41 11.20 -10.42
C ARG A 63 12.30 10.41 -11.13
N SER A 64 11.15 10.19 -10.49
CA SER A 64 9.96 9.70 -11.18
C SER A 64 9.27 10.82 -11.96
N GLU A 65 8.28 10.48 -12.75
CA GLU A 65 7.44 11.42 -13.48
C GLU A 65 6.64 12.36 -12.54
N LEU A 66 6.44 11.93 -11.30
CA LEU A 66 5.79 12.69 -10.23
C LEU A 66 6.76 13.02 -9.08
N ASP A 67 8.03 13.33 -9.39
CA ASP A 67 8.99 13.74 -8.35
C ASP A 67 8.56 15.04 -7.69
N PRO A 68 8.11 15.02 -6.41
CA PRO A 68 7.60 16.21 -5.72
C PRO A 68 8.65 17.29 -5.50
N ALA A 69 9.94 16.97 -5.68
CA ALA A 69 11.01 17.94 -5.54
C ALA A 69 11.21 18.81 -6.79
N SER A 70 10.75 18.36 -7.97
CA SER A 70 11.01 19.00 -9.25
C SER A 70 9.75 19.46 -10.01
N MET A 71 8.54 18.99 -9.61
CA MET A 71 7.30 19.37 -10.28
C MET A 71 6.96 20.85 -10.14
N THR A 72 6.64 21.48 -11.27
CA THR A 72 6.09 22.83 -11.32
C THR A 72 4.57 22.82 -11.14
N GLU A 73 3.98 23.95 -10.74
CA GLU A 73 2.51 24.09 -10.62
C GLU A 73 1.80 23.79 -11.95
N ALA A 74 2.39 24.19 -13.09
CA ALA A 74 1.84 23.89 -14.42
C ALA A 74 1.79 22.38 -14.71
N GLN A 75 2.83 21.64 -14.32
CA GLN A 75 2.86 20.18 -14.46
C GLN A 75 1.84 19.51 -13.52
N ILE A 76 1.68 20.02 -12.30
CA ILE A 76 0.67 19.53 -11.36
C ILE A 76 -0.74 19.70 -11.94
N GLU A 77 -1.04 20.84 -12.52
CA GLU A 77 -2.34 21.09 -13.17
C GLU A 77 -2.55 20.22 -14.44
N GLN A 78 -1.50 19.92 -15.20
CA GLN A 78 -1.58 18.95 -16.30
C GLN A 78 -1.93 17.53 -15.80
N VAL A 79 -1.27 17.06 -14.74
CA VAL A 79 -1.58 15.76 -14.11
C VAL A 79 -3.04 15.72 -13.68
N LYS A 80 -3.48 16.75 -12.96
CA LYS A 80 -4.85 16.87 -12.46
C LYS A 80 -5.89 16.84 -13.59
N THR A 81 -5.63 17.60 -14.64
CA THR A 81 -6.49 17.63 -15.85
C THR A 81 -6.57 16.25 -16.50
N THR A 82 -5.44 15.55 -16.66
CA THR A 82 -5.39 14.20 -17.23
C THR A 82 -6.20 13.20 -16.42
N LEU A 83 -6.03 13.21 -15.08
CA LEU A 83 -6.75 12.32 -14.17
C LEU A 83 -8.26 12.61 -14.19
N GLN A 84 -8.65 13.89 -14.17
CA GLN A 84 -10.06 14.30 -14.23
C GLN A 84 -10.72 13.92 -15.56
N LYS A 85 -10.07 14.19 -16.69
CA LYS A 85 -10.55 13.81 -18.04
C LYS A 85 -10.85 12.33 -18.15
N ASN A 86 -10.04 11.50 -17.49
CA ASN A 86 -10.19 10.04 -17.49
C ASN A 86 -11.04 9.52 -16.33
N ASN A 87 -11.61 10.38 -15.49
CA ASN A 87 -12.30 10.00 -14.26
C ASN A 87 -11.49 8.96 -13.46
N MET A 88 -10.19 9.23 -13.30
CA MET A 88 -9.24 8.34 -12.65
C MET A 88 -8.98 8.82 -11.22
N HIS A 89 -9.25 7.97 -10.25
CA HIS A 89 -8.87 8.16 -8.86
C HIS A 89 -7.39 7.74 -8.68
N VAL A 90 -6.68 8.41 -7.77
CA VAL A 90 -5.36 7.98 -7.32
C VAL A 90 -5.44 7.74 -5.82
N SER A 91 -5.31 6.47 -5.40
CA SER A 91 -5.41 6.12 -3.98
C SER A 91 -4.13 6.42 -3.22
N ALA A 92 -2.97 6.19 -3.80
CA ALA A 92 -1.70 6.41 -3.12
C ALA A 92 -0.59 6.87 -4.06
N PHE A 93 0.38 7.57 -3.50
CA PHE A 93 1.72 7.67 -4.06
C PHE A 93 2.62 6.61 -3.43
N GLN A 94 3.30 5.81 -4.28
CA GLN A 94 4.25 4.78 -3.83
C GLN A 94 5.66 5.36 -3.77
N ILE A 95 6.25 5.38 -2.57
CA ILE A 95 7.59 5.94 -2.31
C ILE A 95 8.28 5.07 -1.27
N THR A 96 9.07 4.09 -1.70
CA THR A 96 9.74 3.17 -0.78
C THR A 96 11.09 3.72 -0.35
N VAL A 97 11.21 4.15 0.91
CA VAL A 97 12.40 4.80 1.47
C VAL A 97 12.65 4.39 2.94
N ASN A 98 13.84 4.71 3.45
CA ASN A 98 14.18 4.50 4.86
C ASN A 98 14.05 5.79 5.68
N HIS A 99 12.96 5.96 6.39
CA HIS A 99 12.66 7.15 7.20
C HIS A 99 13.64 7.37 8.36
N ILE A 100 14.29 6.30 8.82
CA ILE A 100 15.29 6.32 9.91
C ILE A 100 16.66 5.85 9.42
N ASP A 101 17.02 6.17 8.17
CA ASP A 101 18.33 5.81 7.62
C ASP A 101 19.45 6.17 8.61
N PRO A 102 20.40 5.26 8.90
CA PRO A 102 21.50 5.53 9.82
C PRO A 102 22.38 6.73 9.41
N ASP A 103 22.49 6.98 8.11
CA ASP A 103 23.17 8.18 7.59
C ASP A 103 22.30 9.43 7.80
N PRO A 104 22.73 10.41 8.64
CA PRO A 104 21.93 11.59 8.96
C PRO A 104 21.62 12.47 7.73
N GLN A 105 22.52 12.53 6.74
CA GLN A 105 22.31 13.35 5.53
C GLN A 105 21.27 12.72 4.63
N LYS A 106 21.35 11.41 4.39
CA LYS A 106 20.36 10.65 3.65
C LYS A 106 18.99 10.72 4.33
N ARG A 107 18.96 10.52 5.65
CA ARG A 107 17.73 10.62 6.45
C ARG A 107 17.08 11.99 6.30
N ALA A 108 17.85 13.07 6.40
CA ALA A 108 17.33 14.44 6.27
C ALA A 108 16.76 14.68 4.85
N ALA A 109 17.44 14.22 3.80
CA ALA A 109 16.99 14.35 2.42
C ALA A 109 15.70 13.53 2.19
N ILE A 110 15.66 12.29 2.66
CA ILE A 110 14.47 11.42 2.59
C ILE A 110 13.28 12.08 3.29
N ASN A 111 13.46 12.53 4.53
CA ASN A 111 12.37 13.11 5.30
C ASN A 111 11.85 14.41 4.66
N THR A 112 12.71 15.20 4.05
CA THR A 112 12.32 16.39 3.28
C THR A 112 11.52 16.00 2.04
N HIS A 113 11.94 14.94 1.32
CA HIS A 113 11.23 14.45 0.14
C HIS A 113 9.82 13.94 0.49
N ILE A 114 9.67 13.20 1.59
CA ILE A 114 8.35 12.71 2.05
C ILE A 114 7.41 13.86 2.39
N VAL A 115 7.88 14.92 3.04
CA VAL A 115 7.04 16.11 3.32
C VAL A 115 6.54 16.72 2.00
N LYS A 116 7.40 16.90 1.01
CA LYS A 116 7.01 17.39 -0.31
C LYS A 116 6.02 16.46 -1.03
N ALA A 117 6.20 15.14 -0.86
CA ALA A 117 5.27 14.16 -1.43
C ALA A 117 3.87 14.24 -0.77
N ILE A 118 3.81 14.46 0.54
CA ILE A 118 2.55 14.69 1.26
C ILE A 118 1.87 15.97 0.76
N GLU A 119 2.63 17.04 0.54
CA GLU A 119 2.11 18.30 -0.02
C GLU A 119 1.59 18.13 -1.45
N LEU A 120 2.33 17.42 -2.31
CA LEU A 120 1.91 17.09 -3.67
C LEU A 120 0.64 16.22 -3.66
N ALA A 121 0.58 15.23 -2.77
CA ALA A 121 -0.58 14.37 -2.58
C ALA A 121 -1.82 15.22 -2.23
N GLY A 122 -1.70 16.17 -1.30
CA GLY A 122 -2.76 17.10 -0.96
C GLY A 122 -3.25 17.95 -2.15
N LYS A 123 -2.32 18.47 -2.98
CA LYS A 123 -2.65 19.25 -4.19
C LYS A 123 -3.42 18.43 -5.23
N LEU A 124 -3.11 17.15 -5.36
CA LEU A 124 -3.74 16.23 -6.31
C LEU A 124 -4.93 15.45 -5.72
N GLY A 125 -5.24 15.63 -4.44
CA GLY A 125 -6.33 14.93 -3.76
C GLY A 125 -6.05 13.45 -3.51
N VAL A 126 -4.76 13.06 -3.44
CA VAL A 126 -4.31 11.69 -3.15
C VAL A 126 -4.29 11.49 -1.64
N PRO A 127 -5.06 10.52 -1.11
CA PRO A 127 -5.22 10.36 0.35
C PRO A 127 -4.06 9.67 1.04
N TYR A 128 -3.22 8.92 0.31
CA TYR A 128 -2.21 8.07 0.95
C TYR A 128 -0.82 8.21 0.34
N ILE A 129 0.20 8.03 1.20
CA ILE A 129 1.57 7.74 0.82
C ILE A 129 1.86 6.29 1.22
N GLY A 130 2.05 5.39 0.24
CA GLY A 130 2.52 4.03 0.44
C GLY A 130 4.03 3.99 0.54
N THR A 131 4.57 3.35 1.59
CA THR A 131 6.01 3.34 1.86
C THR A 131 6.43 2.16 2.75
N ALA A 132 7.74 1.94 2.92
CA ALA A 132 8.29 1.16 4.02
C ALA A 132 8.24 1.98 5.33
N SER A 133 8.20 1.31 6.49
CA SER A 133 8.15 2.03 7.78
C SER A 133 9.48 2.68 8.19
N GLY A 134 10.58 2.22 7.63
CA GLY A 134 11.95 2.49 8.06
C GLY A 134 12.55 1.31 8.84
N LYS A 135 13.87 1.21 8.85
CA LYS A 135 14.62 0.17 9.57
C LYS A 135 16.06 0.62 9.85
N ASP A 136 16.53 0.32 11.05
CA ASP A 136 17.94 0.34 11.44
C ASP A 136 18.28 -1.00 12.09
N SER A 137 18.86 -1.92 11.32
CA SER A 137 19.15 -3.29 11.78
C SER A 137 20.18 -3.38 12.91
N ALA A 138 20.88 -2.29 13.23
CA ALA A 138 21.79 -2.22 14.37
C ALA A 138 21.06 -2.04 15.72
N LYS A 139 19.76 -1.69 15.68
CA LYS A 139 18.96 -1.41 16.88
C LYS A 139 17.93 -2.51 17.18
N PRO A 140 17.61 -2.74 18.45
CA PRO A 140 16.47 -3.57 18.83
C PRO A 140 15.15 -3.03 18.26
N LEU A 141 14.15 -3.89 18.10
CA LEU A 141 12.83 -3.52 17.55
C LEU A 141 12.20 -2.31 18.28
N THR A 142 12.24 -2.29 19.61
CA THR A 142 11.69 -1.21 20.42
C THR A 142 12.30 0.15 20.10
N GLU A 143 13.63 0.22 20.01
CA GLU A 143 14.34 1.46 19.68
C GLU A 143 14.06 1.92 18.25
N GLN A 144 13.92 0.98 17.30
CA GLN A 144 13.52 1.31 15.93
C GLN A 144 12.13 1.91 15.89
N VAL A 145 11.15 1.30 16.60
CA VAL A 145 9.78 1.81 16.70
C VAL A 145 9.76 3.21 17.30
N ASP A 146 10.47 3.42 18.44
CA ASP A 146 10.54 4.73 19.10
C ASP A 146 11.11 5.81 18.16
N GLU A 147 12.14 5.46 17.38
CA GLU A 147 12.74 6.39 16.42
C GLU A 147 11.80 6.69 15.23
N ILE A 148 11.12 5.69 14.69
CA ILE A 148 10.12 5.87 13.63
C ILE A 148 9.00 6.78 14.14
N VAL A 149 8.46 6.51 15.31
CA VAL A 149 7.40 7.33 15.94
C VAL A 149 7.88 8.77 16.12
N ARG A 150 9.09 8.99 16.62
CA ARG A 150 9.66 10.32 16.78
C ARG A 150 9.78 11.07 15.45
N VAL A 151 10.34 10.43 14.41
CA VAL A 151 10.50 11.04 13.09
C VAL A 151 9.14 11.41 12.48
N TYR A 152 8.16 10.53 12.55
CA TYR A 152 6.83 10.80 11.98
C TYR A 152 6.14 11.96 12.71
N ASN A 153 6.17 11.98 14.04
CA ASN A 153 5.60 13.08 14.84
C ASN A 153 6.28 14.42 14.54
N GLU A 154 7.62 14.45 14.49
CA GLU A 154 8.39 15.68 14.30
C GLU A 154 8.33 16.21 12.85
N LYS A 155 8.26 15.33 11.86
CA LYS A 155 8.47 15.69 10.44
C LYS A 155 7.21 15.64 9.60
N TYR A 156 6.32 14.63 9.82
CA TYR A 156 5.28 14.31 8.86
C TYR A 156 3.86 14.67 9.31
N PHE A 157 3.50 14.44 10.56
CA PHE A 157 2.10 14.50 10.98
C PHE A 157 1.45 15.87 10.80
N ARG A 158 2.21 16.96 10.96
CA ARG A 158 1.68 18.29 10.63
C ARG A 158 1.33 18.44 9.15
N ALA A 159 2.17 17.90 8.26
CA ALA A 159 1.89 17.92 6.82
C ALA A 159 0.73 16.97 6.49
N CYS A 160 0.65 15.80 7.12
CA CYS A 160 -0.45 14.85 6.97
C CYS A 160 -1.78 15.48 7.36
N GLU A 161 -1.85 16.14 8.50
CA GLU A 161 -3.05 16.85 8.97
C GLU A 161 -3.48 17.96 8.00
N THR A 162 -2.54 18.82 7.62
CA THR A 162 -2.80 19.95 6.71
C THR A 162 -3.33 19.52 5.36
N ASN A 163 -2.76 18.43 4.81
CA ASN A 163 -3.08 17.92 3.47
C ASN A 163 -4.11 16.78 3.48
N ARG A 164 -4.56 16.32 4.64
CA ARG A 164 -5.48 15.18 4.81
C ARG A 164 -4.91 13.89 4.19
N VAL A 165 -3.64 13.65 4.38
CA VAL A 165 -2.89 12.49 3.87
C VAL A 165 -2.54 11.56 5.02
N ARG A 166 -2.55 10.25 4.77
CA ARG A 166 -2.10 9.21 5.70
C ARG A 166 -0.92 8.47 5.10
N ILE A 167 0.01 8.04 5.94
CA ILE A 167 1.15 7.20 5.56
C ILE A 167 0.76 5.75 5.80
N LEU A 168 0.91 4.91 4.78
CA LEU A 168 0.59 3.49 4.84
C LEU A 168 1.86 2.67 4.65
N TRP A 169 2.03 1.63 5.46
CA TRP A 169 3.16 0.71 5.33
C TRP A 169 2.77 -0.51 4.50
N GLU A 170 3.58 -0.75 3.48
CA GLU A 170 3.56 -1.97 2.71
C GLU A 170 4.44 -3.03 3.39
N PRO A 171 4.03 -4.31 3.51
CA PRO A 171 4.80 -5.36 4.19
C PRO A 171 5.98 -5.91 3.38
N TRP A 172 6.64 -5.10 2.58
CA TRP A 172 7.77 -5.50 1.75
C TRP A 172 9.00 -5.87 2.60
N PRO A 173 9.45 -7.17 2.62
CA PRO A 173 10.45 -7.65 3.56
C PRO A 173 11.90 -7.37 3.16
N GLU A 174 12.16 -7.05 1.89
CA GLU A 174 13.52 -6.79 1.38
C GLU A 174 13.95 -5.34 1.61
N GLY A 175 13.02 -4.47 1.95
CA GLY A 175 13.25 -3.06 2.15
C GLY A 175 13.67 -2.68 3.57
N PRO A 176 13.92 -1.41 3.79
CA PRO A 176 14.20 -0.86 5.11
C PRO A 176 12.89 -0.76 5.91
N ASN A 177 12.37 -1.87 6.39
CA ASN A 177 11.01 -1.97 6.86
C ASN A 177 10.90 -2.79 8.15
N VAL A 178 10.28 -2.23 9.18
CA VAL A 178 9.84 -2.93 10.38
C VAL A 178 8.45 -3.56 10.15
N ALA A 179 7.61 -2.93 9.34
CA ALA A 179 6.25 -3.38 9.04
C ALA A 179 6.24 -4.54 8.03
N THR A 180 6.88 -5.67 8.33
CA THR A 180 6.97 -6.82 7.43
C THR A 180 6.20 -8.05 7.90
N SER A 181 5.57 -7.97 9.08
CA SER A 181 4.92 -9.09 9.75
C SER A 181 3.90 -8.60 10.79
N PRO A 182 3.00 -9.46 11.29
CA PRO A 182 2.09 -9.13 12.39
C PRO A 182 2.78 -8.53 13.61
N VAL A 183 3.98 -9.03 13.96
CA VAL A 183 4.78 -8.48 15.07
C VAL A 183 5.18 -7.03 14.79
N GLY A 184 5.65 -6.73 13.58
CA GLY A 184 6.02 -5.37 13.19
C GLY A 184 4.81 -4.43 13.12
N PHE A 185 3.69 -4.88 12.57
CA PHE A 185 2.45 -4.12 12.52
C PHE A 185 1.96 -3.75 13.92
N SER A 186 1.86 -4.73 14.82
CA SER A 186 1.43 -4.52 16.20
C SER A 186 2.34 -3.57 16.96
N ALA A 187 3.67 -3.72 16.79
CA ALA A 187 4.65 -2.85 17.45
C ALA A 187 4.51 -1.39 17.00
N LEU A 188 4.39 -1.16 15.68
CA LEU A 188 4.23 0.19 15.13
C LEU A 188 2.88 0.80 15.48
N LEU A 189 1.76 0.09 15.26
CA LEU A 189 0.42 0.60 15.58
C LEU A 189 0.31 0.97 17.05
N LYS A 190 0.86 0.14 17.95
CA LYS A 190 0.93 0.44 19.38
C LYS A 190 1.82 1.65 19.66
N GLY A 191 3.00 1.73 19.04
CA GLY A 191 3.92 2.87 19.21
C GLY A 191 3.32 4.20 18.81
N PHE A 192 2.46 4.20 17.78
CA PHE A 192 1.73 5.37 17.31
C PHE A 192 0.40 5.61 18.04
N ASP A 193 0.06 4.83 19.06
CA ASP A 193 -1.23 4.90 19.78
C ASP A 193 -2.44 4.88 18.82
N ASN A 194 -2.37 4.05 17.78
CA ASN A 194 -3.36 3.97 16.71
C ASN A 194 -3.68 5.32 16.05
N SER A 195 -2.66 6.16 15.84
CA SER A 195 -2.80 7.46 15.19
C SER A 195 -3.59 7.38 13.87
N PRO A 196 -4.49 8.32 13.55
CA PRO A 196 -5.23 8.33 12.30
C PRO A 196 -4.35 8.63 11.07
N TYR A 197 -3.09 8.98 11.26
CA TYR A 197 -2.17 9.33 10.16
C TYR A 197 -1.32 8.16 9.67
N VAL A 198 -1.47 6.97 10.24
CA VAL A 198 -0.77 5.76 9.81
C VAL A 198 -1.72 4.60 9.58
N GLY A 199 -1.27 3.59 8.82
CA GLY A 199 -2.02 2.37 8.57
C GLY A 199 -1.27 1.42 7.64
N LEU A 200 -1.98 0.45 7.08
CA LEU A 200 -1.42 -0.57 6.21
C LEU A 200 -1.88 -0.36 4.76
N GLN A 201 -0.91 -0.41 3.85
CA GLN A 201 -1.10 -0.75 2.45
C GLN A 201 -0.84 -2.25 2.34
N TYR A 202 -1.91 -3.03 2.42
CA TYR A 202 -1.79 -4.46 2.63
C TYR A 202 -1.47 -5.21 1.33
N ASP A 203 -0.35 -5.89 1.32
CA ASP A 203 0.07 -6.79 0.25
C ASP A 203 0.21 -8.23 0.80
N PRO A 204 -0.72 -9.12 0.50
CA PRO A 204 -0.68 -10.50 0.99
C PRO A 204 0.48 -11.32 0.42
N SER A 205 1.00 -10.95 -0.76
CA SER A 205 2.05 -11.69 -1.45
C SER A 205 3.36 -11.76 -0.67
N HIS A 206 3.67 -10.66 0.03
CA HIS A 206 4.88 -10.57 0.86
C HIS A 206 4.84 -11.48 2.09
N LEU A 207 3.64 -11.77 2.60
CA LEU A 207 3.48 -12.70 3.71
C LEU A 207 3.63 -14.15 3.24
N VAL A 208 3.04 -14.51 2.08
CA VAL A 208 3.16 -15.86 1.50
C VAL A 208 4.62 -16.27 1.34
N ARG A 209 5.46 -15.41 0.75
CA ARG A 209 6.88 -15.71 0.56
C ARG A 209 7.69 -15.83 1.87
N GLN A 210 7.16 -15.34 2.96
CA GLN A 210 7.73 -15.47 4.30
C GLN A 210 7.09 -16.61 5.10
N PHE A 211 6.20 -17.41 4.50
CA PHE A 211 5.44 -18.49 5.15
C PHE A 211 4.56 -18.02 6.32
N MET A 212 4.11 -16.76 6.28
CA MET A 212 3.08 -16.26 7.16
C MET A 212 1.72 -16.43 6.49
N ASP A 213 0.67 -16.59 7.30
CA ASP A 213 -0.70 -16.69 6.79
C ASP A 213 -1.22 -15.29 6.42
N PRO A 214 -1.45 -14.99 5.11
CA PRO A 214 -1.92 -13.68 4.69
C PRO A 214 -3.39 -13.46 5.02
N ILE A 215 -4.17 -14.54 5.19
CA ILE A 215 -5.61 -14.46 5.45
C ILE A 215 -5.86 -14.16 6.93
N GLU A 216 -5.23 -14.90 7.83
CA GLU A 216 -5.33 -14.63 9.27
C GLU A 216 -4.73 -13.27 9.61
N THR A 217 -3.63 -12.88 8.99
CA THR A 217 -3.06 -11.53 9.16
C THR A 217 -4.03 -10.45 8.68
N ALA A 218 -4.67 -10.62 7.51
CA ALA A 218 -5.67 -9.67 7.05
C ALA A 218 -6.85 -9.57 8.04
N ARG A 219 -7.29 -10.70 8.60
CA ARG A 219 -8.39 -10.76 9.58
C ARG A 219 -8.06 -10.00 10.86
N GLU A 220 -6.83 -10.14 11.34
CA GLU A 220 -6.34 -9.46 12.55
C GLU A 220 -6.25 -7.96 12.37
N PHE A 221 -5.74 -7.49 11.22
CA PHE A 221 -5.44 -6.07 10.97
C PHE A 221 -6.42 -5.36 10.05
N VAL A 222 -7.56 -5.96 9.72
CA VAL A 222 -8.51 -5.44 8.71
C VAL A 222 -8.96 -3.99 8.97
N ASP A 223 -9.04 -3.58 10.23
CA ASP A 223 -9.43 -2.22 10.62
C ASP A 223 -8.32 -1.18 10.33
N ASN A 224 -7.10 -1.62 10.11
CA ASN A 224 -5.95 -0.79 9.81
C ASN A 224 -5.58 -0.82 8.31
N ILE A 225 -6.27 -1.62 7.48
CA ILE A 225 -6.05 -1.70 6.03
C ILE A 225 -6.82 -0.58 5.34
N TYR A 226 -6.10 0.31 4.67
CA TYR A 226 -6.67 1.46 3.95
C TYR A 226 -6.47 1.41 2.45
N ASP A 227 -5.47 0.67 1.99
CA ASP A 227 -5.19 0.42 0.57
C ASP A 227 -4.67 -1.01 0.42
N VAL A 228 -4.84 -1.63 -0.75
CA VAL A 228 -4.50 -3.04 -0.97
C VAL A 228 -3.73 -3.19 -2.26
N HIS A 229 -2.62 -3.93 -2.20
CA HIS A 229 -1.96 -4.46 -3.38
C HIS A 229 -2.50 -5.85 -3.72
N LEU A 230 -2.98 -5.98 -4.95
CA LEU A 230 -3.42 -7.26 -5.51
C LEU A 230 -2.24 -7.87 -6.27
N LYS A 231 -1.42 -8.59 -5.53
CA LYS A 231 -0.25 -9.33 -6.03
C LYS A 231 -0.26 -10.72 -5.40
N ASP A 232 0.09 -11.72 -6.16
CA ASP A 232 0.17 -13.11 -5.72
C ASP A 232 1.62 -13.57 -5.58
N THR A 233 1.83 -14.72 -4.95
CA THR A 233 3.12 -15.38 -4.84
C THR A 233 2.97 -16.87 -5.10
N GLU A 234 3.74 -17.37 -6.06
CA GLU A 234 3.90 -18.80 -6.32
C GLU A 234 5.14 -19.33 -5.60
N ILE A 235 4.98 -20.45 -4.90
CA ILE A 235 6.08 -21.18 -4.25
C ILE A 235 6.41 -22.40 -5.10
N PHE A 236 7.64 -22.48 -5.59
CA PHE A 236 8.15 -23.64 -6.32
C PHE A 236 8.59 -24.74 -5.35
N TRP A 237 7.60 -25.45 -4.80
CA TRP A 237 7.81 -26.45 -3.75
C TRP A 237 8.91 -27.49 -4.05
N PRO A 238 9.06 -28.03 -5.28
CA PRO A 238 10.17 -28.93 -5.59
C PRO A 238 11.55 -28.30 -5.40
N VAL A 239 11.71 -27.03 -5.81
CA VAL A 239 12.96 -26.28 -5.64
C VAL A 239 13.22 -25.99 -4.17
N LEU A 240 12.20 -25.53 -3.45
CA LEU A 240 12.30 -25.23 -2.03
C LEU A 240 12.63 -26.47 -1.19
N ARG A 241 12.00 -27.62 -1.47
CA ARG A 241 12.27 -28.87 -0.75
C ARG A 241 13.67 -29.40 -1.00
N ALA A 242 14.23 -29.18 -2.19
CA ALA A 242 15.57 -29.63 -2.55
C ALA A 242 16.68 -28.70 -2.03
N GLY A 243 16.46 -27.38 -2.05
CA GLY A 243 17.48 -26.37 -1.76
C GLY A 243 17.29 -25.58 -0.47
N GLY A 244 16.12 -25.68 0.17
CA GLY A 244 15.75 -24.83 1.32
C GLY A 244 15.52 -23.37 0.93
N ILE A 245 15.33 -22.53 1.93
CA ILE A 245 15.08 -21.07 1.73
C ILE A 245 16.31 -20.30 1.26
N ASN A 246 17.52 -20.84 1.48
CA ASN A 246 18.79 -20.27 1.05
C ASN A 246 19.57 -21.32 0.21
N PRO A 247 19.12 -21.64 -1.00
CA PRO A 247 19.72 -22.70 -1.81
C PRO A 247 21.14 -22.31 -2.24
N VAL A 248 22.08 -23.23 -2.07
CA VAL A 248 23.51 -23.03 -2.38
C VAL A 248 23.80 -22.73 -3.86
N ASN A 249 22.90 -23.12 -4.75
CA ASN A 249 22.95 -22.89 -6.18
C ASN A 249 22.15 -21.64 -6.61
N ASN A 250 21.71 -20.79 -5.68
CA ASN A 250 20.87 -19.61 -5.92
C ASN A 250 19.57 -19.89 -6.71
N ALA A 251 19.06 -21.13 -6.66
CA ALA A 251 17.81 -21.48 -7.33
C ALA A 251 16.65 -20.69 -6.76
N LYS A 252 15.87 -20.07 -7.62
CA LYS A 252 14.71 -19.27 -7.21
C LYS A 252 13.54 -20.19 -6.86
N TRP A 253 13.13 -20.22 -5.59
CA TRP A 253 12.08 -21.09 -5.09
C TRP A 253 10.70 -20.43 -4.96
N TRP A 254 10.58 -19.13 -5.34
CA TRP A 254 9.32 -18.38 -5.37
C TRP A 254 9.35 -17.34 -6.49
N SER A 255 8.17 -16.85 -6.87
CA SER A 255 8.03 -15.73 -7.79
C SER A 255 6.79 -14.93 -7.46
N TYR A 256 6.83 -13.61 -7.59
CA TYR A 256 5.62 -12.83 -7.64
C TYR A 256 4.86 -13.15 -8.92
N ARG A 257 3.53 -13.16 -8.79
CA ARG A 257 2.61 -13.50 -9.87
C ARG A 257 1.46 -12.51 -9.90
N ILE A 258 0.79 -12.41 -11.03
CA ILE A 258 -0.50 -11.74 -11.09
C ILE A 258 -1.53 -12.52 -10.24
N PRO A 259 -2.58 -11.85 -9.68
CA PRO A 259 -3.63 -12.51 -8.90
C PRO A 259 -4.23 -13.73 -9.58
N GLY A 260 -4.32 -14.82 -8.82
CA GLY A 260 -4.83 -16.11 -9.27
C GLY A 260 -3.78 -17.08 -9.83
N MET A 261 -2.52 -16.64 -9.97
CA MET A 261 -1.42 -17.47 -10.44
C MET A 261 -0.45 -17.90 -9.31
N GLY A 262 -0.80 -17.64 -8.06
CA GLY A 262 -0.03 -17.98 -6.87
C GLY A 262 -0.84 -18.78 -5.86
N SER A 263 -0.57 -18.54 -4.58
CA SER A 263 -1.07 -19.36 -3.47
C SER A 263 -2.11 -18.66 -2.58
N ILE A 264 -2.53 -17.43 -2.90
CA ILE A 264 -3.47 -16.66 -2.07
C ILE A 264 -4.90 -17.12 -2.33
N ASP A 265 -5.66 -17.42 -1.28
CA ASP A 265 -7.12 -17.59 -1.36
C ASP A 265 -7.80 -16.22 -1.47
N TRP A 266 -7.90 -15.72 -2.71
CA TRP A 266 -8.54 -14.43 -3.01
C TRP A 266 -10.00 -14.38 -2.63
N ARG A 267 -10.72 -15.49 -2.71
CA ARG A 267 -12.12 -15.58 -2.31
C ARG A 267 -12.27 -15.28 -0.83
N GLU A 268 -11.44 -15.89 0.01
CA GLU A 268 -11.47 -15.66 1.45
C GLU A 268 -10.98 -14.26 1.81
N PHE A 269 -9.91 -13.78 1.17
CA PHE A 269 -9.40 -12.43 1.34
C PHE A 269 -10.48 -11.37 1.07
N PHE A 270 -11.16 -11.44 -0.07
CA PHE A 270 -12.26 -10.50 -0.39
C PHE A 270 -13.44 -10.63 0.55
N SER A 271 -13.76 -11.84 1.03
CA SER A 271 -14.80 -12.05 2.03
C SER A 271 -14.52 -11.30 3.34
N ILE A 272 -13.24 -11.24 3.77
CA ILE A 272 -12.82 -10.47 4.94
C ILE A 272 -13.05 -8.98 4.68
N LEU A 273 -12.55 -8.43 3.59
CA LEU A 273 -12.71 -7.01 3.25
C LEU A 273 -14.19 -6.62 3.14
N GLN A 274 -14.99 -7.44 2.47
CA GLN A 274 -16.43 -7.24 2.35
C GLN A 274 -17.13 -7.29 3.71
N SER A 275 -16.67 -8.16 4.62
CA SER A 275 -17.29 -8.35 5.94
C SER A 275 -17.25 -7.10 6.81
N VAL A 276 -16.25 -6.23 6.62
CA VAL A 276 -16.12 -4.95 7.34
C VAL A 276 -16.62 -3.76 6.52
N GLY A 277 -17.06 -3.99 5.27
CA GLY A 277 -17.51 -2.93 4.36
C GLY A 277 -16.33 -2.05 3.90
N TYR A 278 -15.20 -2.68 3.57
CA TYR A 278 -14.05 -1.99 3.00
C TYR A 278 -14.46 -1.26 1.70
N ASP A 279 -14.21 0.03 1.61
CA ASP A 279 -14.56 0.90 0.49
C ASP A 279 -13.33 1.59 -0.14
N GLY A 280 -12.14 1.15 0.26
CA GLY A 280 -10.86 1.64 -0.26
C GLY A 280 -10.56 1.17 -1.69
N ALA A 281 -9.34 1.44 -2.12
CA ALA A 281 -8.84 0.97 -3.39
C ALA A 281 -8.10 -0.38 -3.24
N MET A 282 -8.14 -1.15 -4.32
CA MET A 282 -7.38 -2.38 -4.48
C MET A 282 -6.70 -2.33 -5.84
N SER A 283 -5.38 -2.32 -5.87
CA SER A 283 -4.63 -2.09 -7.10
C SER A 283 -3.72 -3.27 -7.41
N ILE A 284 -3.76 -3.74 -8.65
CA ILE A 284 -2.86 -4.79 -9.12
C ILE A 284 -1.44 -4.21 -9.12
N GLU A 285 -0.57 -4.79 -8.31
CA GLU A 285 0.87 -4.58 -8.40
C GLU A 285 1.47 -5.70 -9.24
N HIS A 286 1.81 -5.35 -10.47
CA HIS A 286 2.26 -6.33 -11.45
C HIS A 286 3.77 -6.51 -11.40
N GLU A 287 4.22 -7.63 -10.81
CA GLU A 287 5.62 -8.05 -10.75
C GLU A 287 5.83 -9.47 -11.32
N ASP A 288 4.90 -9.96 -12.15
CA ASP A 288 4.98 -11.29 -12.76
C ASP A 288 5.94 -11.28 -13.96
N PRO A 289 7.08 -12.01 -13.89
CA PRO A 289 8.06 -12.01 -14.98
C PRO A 289 7.55 -12.65 -16.26
N LEU A 290 6.53 -13.52 -16.20
CA LEU A 290 5.93 -14.14 -17.38
C LEU A 290 5.08 -13.18 -18.21
N TYR A 291 4.71 -12.02 -17.64
CA TYR A 291 3.96 -10.97 -18.30
C TYR A 291 4.77 -9.65 -18.39
N GLY A 292 6.06 -9.75 -18.56
CA GLY A 292 6.93 -8.62 -18.91
C GLY A 292 7.33 -7.70 -17.75
N ALA A 293 7.07 -8.06 -16.48
CA ALA A 293 7.45 -7.20 -15.35
C ALA A 293 8.96 -6.90 -15.31
N SER A 294 9.79 -7.85 -15.70
CA SER A 294 11.25 -7.68 -15.77
C SER A 294 11.74 -6.85 -16.99
N ASN A 295 10.85 -6.57 -17.94
CA ASN A 295 11.18 -5.98 -19.24
C ASN A 295 10.35 -4.72 -19.53
N ASN A 296 9.96 -3.96 -18.53
CA ASN A 296 9.23 -2.70 -18.68
C ASN A 296 10.15 -1.49 -18.36
N PRO A 297 11.14 -1.17 -19.22
CA PRO A 297 12.18 -0.20 -18.92
C PRO A 297 11.73 1.26 -19.06
N GLY A 298 10.66 1.48 -19.82
CA GLY A 298 10.14 2.83 -20.11
C GLY A 298 9.18 3.36 -19.04
N PRO A 299 8.69 4.60 -19.19
CA PRO A 299 7.63 5.13 -18.38
C PRO A 299 6.27 4.54 -18.74
N ASP A 300 6.02 4.23 -20.02
CA ASP A 300 4.77 3.62 -20.48
C ASP A 300 4.77 2.11 -20.28
N PHE A 301 3.59 1.55 -20.02
CA PHE A 301 3.42 0.11 -19.95
C PHE A 301 3.69 -0.55 -21.30
N SER A 302 4.59 -1.54 -21.33
CA SER A 302 4.81 -2.37 -22.51
C SER A 302 3.57 -3.24 -22.79
N ASP A 303 3.46 -3.82 -23.99
CA ASP A 303 2.30 -4.62 -24.34
C ASP A 303 2.19 -5.90 -23.49
N ASP A 304 3.32 -6.56 -23.19
CA ASP A 304 3.34 -7.71 -22.29
C ASP A 304 2.89 -7.32 -20.88
N PHE A 305 3.35 -6.17 -20.38
CA PHE A 305 2.97 -5.66 -19.07
C PHE A 305 1.47 -5.33 -19.00
N LYS A 306 0.92 -4.69 -20.05
CA LYS A 306 -0.52 -4.45 -20.19
C LYS A 306 -1.32 -5.75 -20.18
N GLN A 307 -0.80 -6.79 -20.85
CA GLN A 307 -1.45 -8.11 -20.88
C GLN A 307 -1.56 -8.72 -19.48
N GLY A 308 -0.56 -8.54 -18.63
CA GLY A 308 -0.60 -8.97 -17.22
C GLY A 308 -1.76 -8.32 -16.45
N PHE A 309 -1.97 -7.01 -16.59
CA PHE A 309 -3.12 -6.34 -15.99
C PHE A 309 -4.47 -6.85 -16.51
N ILE A 310 -4.58 -7.10 -17.81
CA ILE A 310 -5.80 -7.63 -18.43
C ILE A 310 -6.11 -9.03 -17.89
N MET A 311 -5.12 -9.89 -17.78
CA MET A 311 -5.29 -11.25 -17.26
C MET A 311 -5.65 -11.25 -15.77
N ALA A 312 -4.97 -10.45 -14.97
CA ALA A 312 -5.29 -10.29 -13.56
C ALA A 312 -6.73 -9.79 -13.36
N LYS A 313 -7.14 -8.78 -14.14
CA LYS A 313 -8.50 -8.26 -14.06
C LYS A 313 -9.56 -9.31 -14.40
N ARG A 314 -9.34 -10.13 -15.42
CA ARG A 314 -10.27 -11.22 -15.78
C ARG A 314 -10.49 -12.18 -14.63
N TYR A 315 -9.43 -12.52 -13.91
CA TYR A 315 -9.53 -13.36 -12.72
C TYR A 315 -10.29 -12.65 -11.59
N LEU A 316 -9.94 -11.39 -11.31
CA LEU A 316 -10.52 -10.62 -10.21
C LEU A 316 -12.01 -10.27 -10.40
N ASN A 317 -12.48 -10.15 -11.64
CA ASN A 317 -13.88 -9.82 -11.96
C ASN A 317 -14.91 -10.83 -11.43
N GLN A 318 -14.49 -12.04 -11.04
CA GLN A 318 -15.36 -13.00 -10.37
C GLN A 318 -15.67 -12.65 -8.91
N TYR A 319 -14.89 -11.75 -8.31
CA TYR A 319 -15.01 -11.35 -6.91
C TYR A 319 -15.37 -9.87 -6.73
N VAL A 320 -14.93 -9.04 -7.67
CA VAL A 320 -15.09 -7.58 -7.63
C VAL A 320 -15.97 -7.17 -8.81
N PRO A 321 -17.16 -6.61 -8.55
CA PRO A 321 -18.13 -6.24 -9.60
C PRO A 321 -17.68 -5.07 -10.48
#